data_65983c63dc66b88c8a89d01c38eb2537
#
_entry.id   65983c63dc66b88c8a89d01c38eb2537
#
_cell.length_a   1.000
_cell.length_b   1.000
_cell.length_c   1.000
_cell.angle_alpha   90.00
_cell.angle_beta   90.00
_cell.angle_gamma   90.00
#
_symmetry.space_group_name_H-M   'P 1'
#
loop_
_entity.id
_entity.type
_entity.pdbx_description
1 polymer ?
#
loop_
_entity_poly.entity_id
_entity_poly.type
_entity_poly.pdbx_seq_one_letter_code
_entity_poly.pdbx_strand_id
1 'polypeptide(L)'
;MEEIRKSKKPGMEEMRKPEKPGREEMRKTGGTAECERKWDADARGFMAKVMQLNGEEEEEEGYAWDDVNMKTLDLKDVRIARHEEVAYMKARNIWRVVDADEAWAKTGRGPVSVRWVDADKGAEGMPNIRCRLVARDFKSKDGRDREDLFAATPPLELLKCLLSKAVSGSKRRKILVIDVKKAHLNPECDQDVYIELPPEASPGPGKCGKLVHWLYGFRPAAQAWENHYSSNLEGAGFCKGDASPVVFWHPELDISCVVHGDDFTYVSEAEGLDYVEMLMKK
;
A
#
# COMPACT_ATOMS: atom_id res chain seq x y z
N MET A 1 23.26 35.97 40.95
CA MET A 1 21.97 35.46 40.41
C MET A 1 21.93 35.80 38.93
N GLU A 2 22.38 34.87 38.08
CA GLU A 2 22.38 35.03 36.64
C GLU A 2 21.09 34.45 36.08
N GLU A 3 20.31 35.31 35.42
CA GLU A 3 19.12 34.88 34.65
C GLU A 3 19.53 34.11 33.40
N ILE A 4 19.20 32.82 33.37
CA ILE A 4 19.30 31.99 32.17
C ILE A 4 18.16 32.39 31.24
N ARG A 5 18.45 33.24 30.26
CA ARG A 5 17.57 33.52 29.12
C ARG A 5 17.36 32.23 28.32
N LYS A 6 16.19 31.64 28.45
CA LYS A 6 15.73 30.61 27.51
C LYS A 6 15.53 31.23 26.11
N SER A 7 16.47 30.97 25.21
CA SER A 7 16.29 31.33 23.81
C SER A 7 15.15 30.48 23.23
N LYS A 8 14.05 31.11 22.89
CA LYS A 8 13.01 30.50 22.03
C LYS A 8 13.64 30.15 20.67
N LYS A 9 13.59 28.90 20.27
CA LYS A 9 13.92 28.48 18.88
C LYS A 9 12.92 29.18 17.97
N PRO A 10 13.34 30.01 17.01
CA PRO A 10 12.45 30.59 16.02
C PRO A 10 12.15 29.50 14.97
N GLY A 11 10.91 29.26 14.66
CA GLY A 11 10.54 28.56 13.43
C GLY A 11 9.49 27.46 13.52
N MET A 12 8.98 27.09 14.70
CA MET A 12 7.95 26.02 14.77
C MET A 12 6.51 26.49 14.49
N GLU A 13 6.25 27.79 14.48
CA GLU A 13 4.88 28.31 14.29
C GLU A 13 4.42 28.43 12.83
N GLU A 14 5.34 28.38 11.86
CA GLU A 14 5.00 28.54 10.44
C GLU A 14 4.93 27.23 9.63
N MET A 15 5.24 26.08 10.23
CA MET A 15 5.22 24.81 9.52
C MET A 15 3.91 24.05 9.73
N ARG A 16 2.89 24.41 8.97
CA ARG A 16 1.69 23.57 8.85
C ARG A 16 1.96 22.49 7.80
N LYS A 17 1.65 21.23 8.18
CA LYS A 17 1.64 20.11 7.26
C LYS A 17 0.75 20.46 6.05
N PRO A 18 1.16 20.24 4.79
CA PRO A 18 0.30 20.46 3.66
C PRO A 18 -0.98 19.64 3.81
N GLU A 19 -2.12 20.31 3.74
CA GLU A 19 -3.42 19.65 3.77
C GLU A 19 -3.73 19.06 2.41
N LYS A 20 -4.27 17.84 2.39
CA LYS A 20 -4.71 17.21 1.14
C LYS A 20 -5.81 18.07 0.53
N PRO A 21 -5.73 18.46 -0.75
CA PRO A 21 -6.72 19.34 -1.37
C PRO A 21 -8.12 18.75 -1.27
N GLY A 22 -9.08 19.60 -0.92
CA GLY A 22 -10.48 19.21 -0.77
C GLY A 22 -11.12 18.82 -2.12
N ARG A 23 -12.24 18.08 -2.07
CA ARG A 23 -12.98 17.60 -3.27
C ARG A 23 -13.34 18.70 -4.29
N GLU A 24 -13.53 19.94 -3.84
CA GLU A 24 -13.85 21.08 -4.70
C GLU A 24 -12.62 21.63 -5.44
N GLU A 25 -11.46 21.61 -4.82
CA GLU A 25 -10.19 21.99 -5.46
C GLU A 25 -9.75 20.96 -6.51
N MET A 26 -9.94 19.67 -6.24
CA MET A 26 -9.65 18.60 -7.19
C MET A 26 -10.50 18.69 -8.47
N ARG A 27 -11.73 19.21 -8.39
CA ARG A 27 -12.59 19.43 -9.57
C ARG A 27 -12.16 20.62 -10.43
N LYS A 28 -11.49 21.62 -9.85
CA LYS A 28 -11.06 22.84 -10.57
C LYS A 28 -9.75 22.64 -11.32
N THR A 29 -8.92 21.64 -10.97
CA THR A 29 -7.58 21.42 -11.55
C THR A 29 -7.53 20.39 -12.68
N GLY A 30 -8.65 19.84 -13.10
CA GLY A 30 -8.78 19.06 -14.36
C GLY A 30 -8.14 17.68 -14.38
N GLY A 31 -7.55 17.19 -13.29
CA GLY A 31 -7.00 15.85 -13.25
C GLY A 31 -6.56 15.40 -11.86
N THR A 32 -7.15 14.31 -11.40
CA THR A 32 -6.82 13.69 -10.11
C THR A 32 -5.33 13.33 -9.98
N ALA A 33 -4.71 12.84 -11.06
CA ALA A 33 -3.31 12.41 -11.08
C ALA A 33 -2.30 13.56 -11.00
N GLU A 34 -2.65 14.76 -11.45
CA GLU A 34 -1.76 15.93 -11.38
C GLU A 34 -1.83 16.59 -10.00
N CYS A 35 -3.00 16.62 -9.41
CA CYS A 35 -3.21 17.11 -8.05
C CYS A 35 -2.54 16.18 -7.02
N GLU A 36 -2.60 14.87 -7.21
CA GLU A 36 -1.90 13.89 -6.36
C GLU A 36 -0.37 14.03 -6.48
N ARG A 37 0.15 14.18 -7.69
CA ARG A 37 1.60 14.42 -7.92
C ARG A 37 2.08 15.69 -7.23
N LYS A 38 1.31 16.77 -7.32
CA LYS A 38 1.66 18.03 -6.66
C LYS A 38 1.63 17.89 -5.14
N TRP A 39 0.61 17.24 -4.58
CA TRP A 39 0.53 16.98 -3.14
C TRP A 39 1.67 16.08 -2.65
N ASP A 40 2.02 15.02 -3.40
CA ASP A 40 3.13 14.13 -3.09
C ASP A 40 4.49 14.88 -3.15
N ALA A 41 4.65 15.84 -4.05
CA ALA A 41 5.85 16.69 -4.12
C ALA A 41 5.93 17.68 -2.94
N ASP A 42 4.80 18.30 -2.57
CA ASP A 42 4.73 19.23 -1.44
C ASP A 42 4.95 18.50 -0.10
N ALA A 43 4.40 17.29 0.05
CA ALA A 43 4.61 16.44 1.22
C ALA A 43 6.08 16.01 1.35
N ARG A 44 6.75 15.63 0.25
CA ARG A 44 8.19 15.32 0.25
C ARG A 44 9.05 16.52 0.65
N GLY A 45 8.76 17.68 0.09
CA GLY A 45 9.46 18.94 0.46
C GLY A 45 9.28 19.29 1.94
N PHE A 46 8.09 19.07 2.50
CA PHE A 46 7.83 19.26 3.92
C PHE A 46 8.62 18.27 4.78
N MET A 47 8.63 16.97 4.43
CA MET A 47 9.38 15.95 5.19
C MET A 47 10.89 16.20 5.14
N ALA A 48 11.46 16.57 3.98
CA ALA A 48 12.86 16.94 3.85
C ALA A 48 13.21 18.13 4.77
N LYS A 49 12.34 19.14 4.84
CA LYS A 49 12.55 20.30 5.71
C LYS A 49 12.44 19.95 7.20
N VAL A 50 11.55 19.01 7.57
CA VAL A 50 11.45 18.51 8.95
C VAL A 50 12.71 17.73 9.36
N MET A 51 13.27 16.92 8.47
CA MET A 51 14.53 16.20 8.69
C MET A 51 15.70 17.15 8.91
N GLN A 52 15.84 18.18 8.07
CA GLN A 52 16.87 19.22 8.23
C GLN A 52 16.78 19.93 9.59
N LEU A 53 15.57 20.19 10.10
CA LEU A 53 15.37 20.86 11.39
C LEU A 53 15.66 19.97 12.60
N ASN A 54 15.55 18.66 12.45
CA ASN A 54 15.82 17.70 13.53
C ASN A 54 17.32 17.37 13.68
N GLY A 55 18.19 17.93 12.83
CA GLY A 55 19.64 17.71 12.90
C GLY A 55 20.06 16.28 12.52
N GLU A 56 19.23 15.56 11.74
CA GLU A 56 19.53 14.22 11.25
C GLU A 56 20.47 14.25 10.02
N GLU A 57 21.22 15.34 9.83
CA GLU A 57 22.30 15.44 8.85
C GLU A 57 23.60 14.83 9.43
N GLU A 58 23.59 13.54 9.76
CA GLU A 58 24.81 12.78 9.69
C GLU A 58 24.96 12.34 8.24
N GLU A 59 25.96 12.90 7.56
CA GLU A 59 26.42 12.44 6.25
C GLU A 59 27.00 11.00 6.41
N GLU A 60 26.12 10.02 6.59
CA GLU A 60 26.51 8.64 6.34
C GLU A 60 26.66 8.49 4.82
N GLU A 61 27.92 8.47 4.36
CA GLU A 61 28.28 7.98 3.04
C GLU A 61 27.86 6.49 2.96
N GLY A 62 26.63 6.24 2.54
CA GLY A 62 26.07 4.93 2.36
C GLY A 62 25.30 4.88 1.03
N TYR A 63 25.31 3.68 0.42
CA TYR A 63 24.52 3.42 -0.78
C TYR A 63 23.35 2.54 -0.41
N ALA A 64 22.16 2.89 -0.91
CA ALA A 64 21.02 1.98 -0.95
C ALA A 64 21.01 1.26 -2.32
N TRP A 65 20.42 0.08 -2.36
CA TRP A 65 20.30 -0.71 -3.58
C TRP A 65 18.86 -0.75 -4.04
N ASP A 66 18.66 -0.61 -5.35
CA ASP A 66 17.41 -0.93 -5.99
C ASP A 66 17.26 -2.46 -6.07
N ASP A 67 16.36 -3.00 -5.29
CA ASP A 67 16.08 -4.46 -5.23
C ASP A 67 15.53 -5.04 -6.56
N VAL A 68 15.08 -4.18 -7.48
CA VAL A 68 14.47 -4.57 -8.76
C VAL A 68 15.44 -4.38 -9.91
N ASN A 69 16.08 -3.20 -10.00
CA ASN A 69 16.93 -2.83 -11.14
C ASN A 69 18.43 -3.03 -10.87
N MET A 70 18.80 -3.44 -9.65
CA MET A 70 20.20 -3.67 -9.21
C MET A 70 21.09 -2.46 -9.43
N LYS A 71 20.59 -1.24 -9.18
CA LYS A 71 21.32 0.03 -9.26
C LYS A 71 21.50 0.62 -7.87
N THR A 72 22.48 1.50 -7.72
CA THR A 72 22.61 2.32 -6.52
C THR A 72 21.54 3.40 -6.50
N LEU A 73 20.98 3.63 -5.31
CA LEU A 73 19.98 4.67 -5.06
C LEU A 73 20.60 5.76 -4.18
N ASP A 74 20.10 6.98 -4.33
CA ASP A 74 20.44 8.07 -3.41
C ASP A 74 19.87 7.78 -2.02
N LEU A 75 20.74 7.78 -1.01
CA LEU A 75 20.37 7.43 0.35
C LEU A 75 19.39 8.44 0.96
N LYS A 76 19.48 9.72 0.59
CA LYS A 76 18.56 10.77 1.07
C LYS A 76 17.14 10.51 0.55
N ASP A 77 17.01 10.21 -0.74
CA ASP A 77 15.71 9.91 -1.36
C ASP A 77 15.10 8.63 -0.78
N VAL A 78 15.92 7.60 -0.53
CA VAL A 78 15.48 6.35 0.11
C VAL A 78 15.00 6.61 1.53
N ARG A 79 15.72 7.38 2.34
CA ARG A 79 15.30 7.74 3.71
C ARG A 79 13.94 8.46 3.68
N ILE A 80 13.76 9.46 2.81
CA ILE A 80 12.49 10.16 2.64
C ILE A 80 11.37 9.17 2.29
N ALA A 81 11.58 8.32 1.30
CA ALA A 81 10.57 7.36 0.85
C ALA A 81 10.20 6.33 1.93
N ARG A 82 11.17 5.86 2.74
CA ARG A 82 10.90 4.96 3.88
C ARG A 82 10.08 5.66 4.97
N HIS A 83 10.39 6.91 5.30
CA HIS A 83 9.60 7.69 6.25
C HIS A 83 8.18 7.95 5.76
N GLU A 84 7.99 8.24 4.47
CA GLU A 84 6.66 8.36 3.86
C GLU A 84 5.86 7.06 3.97
N GLU A 85 6.50 5.92 3.73
CA GLU A 85 5.86 4.61 3.85
C GLU A 85 5.44 4.32 5.30
N VAL A 86 6.31 4.57 6.27
CA VAL A 86 5.99 4.42 7.70
C VAL A 86 4.87 5.36 8.12
N ALA A 87 4.90 6.62 7.67
CA ALA A 87 3.85 7.60 7.97
C ALA A 87 2.49 7.14 7.41
N TYR A 88 2.47 6.62 6.18
CA TYR A 88 1.27 6.04 5.59
C TYR A 88 0.75 4.86 6.41
N MET A 89 1.63 3.93 6.80
CA MET A 89 1.25 2.75 7.60
C MET A 89 0.71 3.13 8.98
N LYS A 90 1.32 4.12 9.64
CA LYS A 90 0.83 4.67 10.91
C LYS A 90 -0.54 5.33 10.76
N ALA A 91 -0.74 6.13 9.70
CA ALA A 91 -2.02 6.79 9.43
C ALA A 91 -3.17 5.79 9.16
N ARG A 92 -2.85 4.61 8.65
CA ARG A 92 -3.81 3.51 8.41
C ARG A 92 -3.89 2.51 9.55
N ASN A 93 -3.17 2.73 10.67
CA ASN A 93 -3.11 1.83 11.81
C ASN A 93 -2.75 0.38 11.42
N ILE A 94 -1.78 0.19 10.51
CA ILE A 94 -1.37 -1.15 10.05
C ILE A 94 -0.90 -2.02 11.22
N TRP A 95 -0.30 -1.41 12.25
CA TRP A 95 0.08 -2.07 13.50
C TRP A 95 -0.20 -1.21 14.72
N ARG A 96 -0.26 -1.86 15.87
CA ARG A 96 -0.18 -1.22 17.19
C ARG A 96 1.18 -1.52 17.81
N VAL A 97 1.80 -0.51 18.44
CA VAL A 97 3.05 -0.70 19.17
C VAL A 97 2.75 -1.37 20.51
N VAL A 98 3.39 -2.48 20.78
CA VAL A 98 3.24 -3.30 22.00
C VAL A 98 4.59 -3.72 22.53
N ASP A 99 4.65 -4.31 23.73
CA ASP A 99 5.87 -4.90 24.25
C ASP A 99 6.24 -6.19 23.50
N ALA A 100 7.52 -6.40 23.22
CA ALA A 100 7.98 -7.60 22.52
C ALA A 100 7.68 -8.90 23.32
N ASP A 101 7.60 -8.80 24.65
CA ASP A 101 7.20 -9.92 25.51
C ASP A 101 5.77 -10.41 25.23
N GLU A 102 4.87 -9.53 24.77
CA GLU A 102 3.54 -9.93 24.35
C GLU A 102 3.58 -10.93 23.19
N ALA A 103 4.49 -10.72 22.22
CA ALA A 103 4.65 -11.66 21.10
C ALA A 103 5.04 -13.05 21.59
N TRP A 104 6.02 -13.14 22.50
CA TRP A 104 6.45 -14.39 23.09
C TRP A 104 5.35 -15.08 23.89
N ALA A 105 4.63 -14.30 24.70
CA ALA A 105 3.54 -14.81 25.54
C ALA A 105 2.37 -15.38 24.72
N LYS A 106 2.02 -14.72 23.60
CA LYS A 106 0.87 -15.10 22.77
C LYS A 106 1.20 -16.16 21.72
N THR A 107 2.38 -16.12 21.13
CA THR A 107 2.70 -16.97 19.97
C THR A 107 3.77 -18.03 20.26
N GLY A 108 4.44 -17.94 21.40
CA GLY A 108 5.63 -18.77 21.70
C GLY A 108 6.82 -18.46 20.82
N ARG A 109 6.80 -17.35 20.07
CA ARG A 109 7.84 -16.91 19.14
C ARG A 109 8.09 -15.41 19.28
N GLY A 110 9.28 -14.96 18.87
CA GLY A 110 9.57 -13.54 18.75
C GLY A 110 8.85 -12.89 17.55
N PRO A 111 8.85 -11.56 17.50
CA PRO A 111 8.34 -10.83 16.34
C PRO A 111 9.05 -11.26 15.05
N VAL A 112 8.29 -11.29 13.95
CA VAL A 112 8.82 -11.59 12.61
C VAL A 112 9.67 -10.42 12.15
N SER A 113 10.88 -10.70 11.69
CA SER A 113 11.74 -9.65 11.14
C SER A 113 11.19 -9.07 9.84
N VAL A 114 11.51 -7.82 9.62
CA VAL A 114 11.12 -7.11 8.39
C VAL A 114 12.35 -6.67 7.60
N ARG A 115 12.16 -6.31 6.35
CA ARG A 115 13.17 -5.63 5.54
C ARG A 115 12.52 -4.59 4.65
N TRP A 116 13.31 -3.63 4.23
CA TRP A 116 12.94 -2.74 3.15
C TRP A 116 13.17 -3.42 1.79
N VAL A 117 12.29 -3.11 0.86
CA VAL A 117 12.44 -3.37 -0.57
C VAL A 117 12.34 -2.01 -1.24
N ASP A 118 13.48 -1.51 -1.68
CA ASP A 118 13.61 -0.19 -2.28
C ASP A 118 13.72 -0.33 -3.80
N ALA A 119 13.02 0.50 -4.54
CA ALA A 119 13.05 0.47 -6.01
C ALA A 119 12.84 1.85 -6.59
N ASP A 120 13.57 2.18 -7.65
CA ASP A 120 13.30 3.34 -8.48
C ASP A 120 12.29 2.96 -9.57
N LYS A 121 11.13 3.59 -9.53
CA LYS A 121 10.04 3.46 -10.51
C LYS A 121 9.98 4.67 -11.45
N GLY A 122 10.96 5.56 -11.37
CA GLY A 122 11.05 6.73 -12.23
C GLY A 122 11.55 6.44 -13.64
N ALA A 123 11.48 7.45 -14.49
CA ALA A 123 12.11 7.46 -15.79
C ALA A 123 13.57 7.94 -15.68
N GLU A 124 14.34 7.74 -16.71
CA GLU A 124 15.72 8.23 -16.78
C GLU A 124 15.80 9.74 -16.50
N GLY A 125 16.61 10.13 -15.52
CA GLY A 125 16.75 11.52 -15.07
C GLY A 125 15.64 12.06 -14.16
N MET A 126 14.62 11.26 -13.85
CA MET A 126 13.54 11.60 -12.89
C MET A 126 13.30 10.44 -11.92
N PRO A 127 14.11 10.30 -10.86
CA PRO A 127 13.96 9.21 -9.93
C PRO A 127 12.62 9.29 -9.17
N ASN A 128 12.02 8.15 -8.96
CA ASN A 128 10.79 7.98 -8.15
C ASN A 128 10.97 6.79 -7.22
N ILE A 129 11.65 7.06 -6.12
CA ILE A 129 11.98 6.01 -5.15
C ILE A 129 10.72 5.57 -4.43
N ARG A 130 10.47 4.26 -4.43
CA ARG A 130 9.39 3.61 -3.69
C ARG A 130 9.95 2.55 -2.78
N CYS A 131 9.67 2.68 -1.51
CA CYS A 131 10.08 1.73 -0.49
C CYS A 131 8.87 0.95 0.00
N ARG A 132 9.05 -0.37 0.21
CA ARG A 132 8.03 -1.23 0.81
C ARG A 132 8.63 -1.94 2.01
N LEU A 133 7.94 -1.86 3.14
CA LEU A 133 8.27 -2.68 4.30
C LEU A 133 7.69 -4.08 4.10
N VAL A 134 8.54 -5.10 4.14
CA VAL A 134 8.19 -6.49 3.82
C VAL A 134 8.58 -7.40 4.97
N ALA A 135 7.65 -8.22 5.44
CA ALA A 135 7.93 -9.25 6.44
C ALA A 135 8.76 -10.40 5.84
N ARG A 136 9.64 -10.97 6.67
CA ARG A 136 10.42 -12.16 6.31
C ARG A 136 9.74 -13.42 6.83
N ASP A 137 8.52 -13.66 6.37
CA ASP A 137 7.77 -14.88 6.71
C ASP A 137 8.19 -16.03 5.79
N PHE A 138 9.35 -16.63 6.10
CA PHE A 138 9.88 -17.75 5.34
C PHE A 138 9.11 -19.03 5.66
N LYS A 139 9.01 -19.91 4.65
CA LYS A 139 8.44 -21.25 4.80
C LYS A 139 9.17 -21.95 5.94
N SER A 140 8.48 -22.21 7.05
CA SER A 140 9.05 -23.01 8.13
C SER A 140 9.32 -24.43 7.62
N LYS A 141 10.33 -25.10 8.18
CA LYS A 141 10.74 -26.46 7.77
C LYS A 141 9.63 -27.52 7.97
N ASP A 142 8.51 -27.15 8.52
CA ASP A 142 7.37 -28.05 8.81
C ASP A 142 6.58 -28.51 7.57
N GLY A 143 7.06 -28.18 6.38
CA GLY A 143 6.76 -28.89 5.13
C GLY A 143 5.31 -29.02 4.67
N ARG A 144 4.34 -28.54 5.40
CA ARG A 144 2.93 -28.63 5.02
C ARG A 144 2.60 -27.57 3.98
N ASP A 145 2.24 -28.04 2.79
CA ASP A 145 1.59 -27.18 1.82
C ASP A 145 0.21 -26.81 2.38
N ARG A 146 0.06 -25.56 2.75
CA ARG A 146 -1.17 -25.00 3.29
C ARG A 146 -1.94 -24.41 2.10
N GLU A 147 -3.09 -25.00 1.79
CA GLU A 147 -3.98 -24.53 0.72
C GLU A 147 -4.52 -23.11 0.99
N ASP A 148 -4.62 -22.75 2.28
CA ASP A 148 -5.04 -21.41 2.73
C ASP A 148 -4.04 -20.27 2.44
N LEU A 149 -2.92 -20.58 1.77
CA LEU A 149 -1.91 -19.60 1.37
C LEU A 149 -1.91 -19.31 -0.14
N PHE A 150 -2.80 -19.96 -0.88
CA PHE A 150 -2.90 -19.78 -2.32
C PHE A 150 -3.86 -18.64 -2.64
N ALA A 151 -3.36 -17.65 -3.40
CA ALA A 151 -4.19 -16.65 -4.05
C ALA A 151 -4.28 -16.97 -5.55
N ALA A 152 -5.49 -16.98 -6.07
CA ALA A 152 -5.73 -17.33 -7.47
C ALA A 152 -5.15 -16.25 -8.40
N THR A 153 -4.55 -16.73 -9.49
CA THR A 153 -4.09 -15.87 -10.58
C THR A 153 -4.91 -16.20 -11.84
N PRO A 154 -5.52 -15.22 -12.50
CA PRO A 154 -6.33 -15.49 -13.68
C PRO A 154 -5.45 -16.04 -14.82
N PRO A 155 -5.88 -17.09 -15.51
CA PRO A 155 -5.31 -17.45 -16.80
C PRO A 155 -5.44 -16.29 -17.79
N LEU A 156 -4.46 -16.11 -18.67
CA LEU A 156 -4.47 -15.06 -19.69
C LEU A 156 -5.71 -15.11 -20.60
N GLU A 157 -6.26 -16.29 -20.79
CA GLU A 157 -7.47 -16.55 -21.58
C GLU A 157 -8.70 -15.83 -21.00
N LEU A 158 -8.82 -15.72 -19.69
CA LEU A 158 -9.93 -14.99 -19.05
C LEU A 158 -9.90 -13.51 -19.40
N LEU A 159 -8.73 -12.88 -19.36
CA LEU A 159 -8.58 -11.49 -19.79
C LEU A 159 -8.93 -11.33 -21.28
N LYS A 160 -8.45 -12.25 -22.15
CA LYS A 160 -8.79 -12.24 -23.58
C LYS A 160 -10.30 -12.40 -23.81
N CYS A 161 -10.97 -13.29 -23.06
CA CYS A 161 -12.43 -13.45 -23.12
C CYS A 161 -13.15 -12.16 -22.71
N LEU A 162 -12.69 -11.51 -21.64
CA LEU A 162 -13.25 -10.26 -21.17
C LEU A 162 -13.11 -9.15 -22.22
N LEU A 163 -11.91 -9.01 -22.83
CA LEU A 163 -11.66 -8.04 -23.89
C LEU A 163 -12.49 -8.35 -25.15
N SER A 164 -12.65 -9.64 -25.50
CA SER A 164 -13.53 -10.05 -26.61
C SER A 164 -14.98 -9.66 -26.33
N LYS A 165 -15.48 -9.82 -25.09
CA LYS A 165 -16.81 -9.37 -24.69
C LYS A 165 -16.99 -7.85 -24.91
N ALA A 166 -15.95 -7.06 -24.68
CA ALA A 166 -16.02 -5.60 -24.86
C ALA A 166 -16.33 -5.19 -26.31
N VAL A 167 -15.81 -5.93 -27.30
CA VAL A 167 -15.96 -5.63 -28.73
C VAL A 167 -17.05 -6.45 -29.42
N SER A 168 -17.66 -7.41 -28.72
CA SER A 168 -18.66 -8.30 -29.29
C SER A 168 -20.08 -7.81 -29.03
N GLY A 169 -20.99 -8.04 -29.98
CA GLY A 169 -22.41 -7.71 -29.86
C GLY A 169 -22.75 -6.26 -30.20
N SER A 170 -24.01 -5.89 -29.97
CA SER A 170 -24.56 -4.57 -30.31
C SER A 170 -24.43 -3.51 -29.20
N LYS A 171 -24.07 -3.92 -27.99
CA LYS A 171 -23.92 -3.04 -26.86
C LYS A 171 -22.61 -2.25 -26.93
N ARG A 172 -22.64 -0.96 -26.58
CA ARG A 172 -21.46 -0.10 -26.50
C ARG A 172 -20.74 -0.30 -25.18
N ARG A 173 -20.00 -1.39 -25.03
CA ARG A 173 -19.20 -1.64 -23.84
C ARG A 173 -17.89 -0.88 -23.90
N LYS A 174 -17.40 -0.53 -22.71
CA LYS A 174 -16.08 0.09 -22.47
C LYS A 174 -15.28 -0.80 -21.50
N ILE A 175 -13.99 -0.55 -21.45
CA ILE A 175 -13.06 -1.20 -20.52
C ILE A 175 -12.63 -0.16 -19.49
N LEU A 176 -12.68 -0.53 -18.22
CA LEU A 176 -12.15 0.25 -17.10
C LEU A 176 -11.12 -0.61 -16.38
N VAL A 177 -9.90 -0.09 -16.22
CA VAL A 177 -8.83 -0.74 -15.44
C VAL A 177 -8.57 0.11 -14.20
N ILE A 178 -8.57 -0.54 -13.05
CA ILE A 178 -8.34 0.10 -11.75
C ILE A 178 -7.23 -0.66 -11.04
N ASP A 179 -6.16 0.03 -10.67
CA ASP A 179 -5.10 -0.43 -9.79
C ASP A 179 -5.42 -0.03 -8.35
N VAL A 180 -5.45 -1.00 -7.43
CA VAL A 180 -5.69 -0.74 -6.01
C VAL A 180 -4.38 -0.51 -5.29
N LYS A 181 -4.10 0.76 -5.00
CA LYS A 181 -2.87 1.16 -4.32
C LYS A 181 -2.72 0.45 -2.98
N LYS A 182 -1.58 -0.26 -2.82
CA LYS A 182 -1.22 -0.95 -1.57
C LYS A 182 -2.27 -1.98 -1.12
N ALA A 183 -2.82 -2.72 -2.04
CA ALA A 183 -3.91 -3.68 -1.90
C ALA A 183 -3.75 -4.61 -0.66
N HIS A 184 -2.57 -5.19 -0.47
CA HIS A 184 -2.28 -6.13 0.63
C HIS A 184 -2.33 -5.52 2.04
N LEU A 185 -2.38 -4.17 2.16
CA LEU A 185 -2.53 -3.48 3.43
C LEU A 185 -3.99 -3.21 3.82
N ASN A 186 -4.96 -3.56 2.97
CA ASN A 186 -6.37 -3.34 3.26
C ASN A 186 -7.00 -4.43 4.14
N PRO A 187 -6.72 -5.74 3.95
CA PRO A 187 -7.34 -6.78 4.77
C PRO A 187 -6.92 -6.67 6.23
N GLU A 188 -7.88 -6.83 7.13
CA GLU A 188 -7.60 -6.94 8.57
C GLU A 188 -6.82 -8.23 8.85
N CYS A 189 -5.90 -8.15 9.81
CA CYS A 189 -5.17 -9.30 10.32
C CYS A 189 -5.94 -9.89 11.51
N ASP A 190 -6.58 -11.03 11.29
CA ASP A 190 -7.37 -11.77 12.27
C ASP A 190 -6.54 -12.69 13.18
N GLN A 191 -5.22 -12.67 13.03
CA GLN A 191 -4.27 -13.52 13.73
C GLN A 191 -3.40 -12.73 14.68
N ASP A 192 -2.87 -13.36 15.71
CA ASP A 192 -1.86 -12.78 16.58
C ASP A 192 -0.49 -12.80 15.88
N VAL A 193 -0.25 -11.78 15.04
CA VAL A 193 0.98 -11.60 14.28
C VAL A 193 1.74 -10.37 14.76
N TYR A 194 3.02 -10.55 15.01
CA TYR A 194 3.92 -9.51 15.53
C TYR A 194 5.12 -9.35 14.60
N ILE A 195 5.55 -8.09 14.39
CA ILE A 195 6.69 -7.73 13.55
C ILE A 195 7.71 -6.91 14.32
N GLU A 196 8.98 -7.07 13.98
CA GLU A 196 10.00 -6.09 14.33
C GLU A 196 9.70 -4.79 13.59
N LEU A 197 9.71 -3.68 14.32
CA LEU A 197 9.49 -2.38 13.69
C LEU A 197 10.83 -1.81 13.21
N PRO A 198 10.88 -1.22 12.00
CA PRO A 198 12.11 -0.63 11.49
C PRO A 198 12.48 0.64 12.29
N PRO A 199 13.76 1.06 12.26
CA PRO A 199 14.23 2.27 12.96
C PRO A 199 13.40 3.52 12.62
N GLU A 200 12.96 3.66 11.38
CA GLU A 200 12.12 4.77 10.90
C GLU A 200 10.76 4.85 11.61
N ALA A 201 10.29 3.75 12.19
CA ALA A 201 9.08 3.73 13.01
C ALA A 201 9.33 4.19 14.45
N SER A 202 10.59 4.20 14.89
CA SER A 202 11.07 4.66 16.22
C SER A 202 10.25 4.13 17.41
N PRO A 203 10.08 2.80 17.53
CA PRO A 203 9.22 2.25 18.57
C PRO A 203 9.80 2.33 19.99
N GLY A 204 11.11 2.54 20.10
CA GLY A 204 11.86 2.44 21.34
C GLY A 204 12.30 0.99 21.64
N PRO A 205 13.18 0.79 22.65
CA PRO A 205 13.71 -0.52 22.98
C PRO A 205 12.62 -1.45 23.54
N GLY A 206 12.70 -2.73 23.19
CA GLY A 206 11.77 -3.76 23.68
C GLY A 206 10.34 -3.67 23.14
N LYS A 207 10.11 -2.85 22.11
CA LYS A 207 8.80 -2.71 21.45
C LYS A 207 8.77 -3.43 20.11
N CYS A 208 7.57 -3.88 19.74
CA CYS A 208 7.29 -4.47 18.43
C CYS A 208 5.92 -4.00 17.91
N GLY A 209 5.59 -4.35 16.69
CA GLY A 209 4.29 -4.04 16.09
C GLY A 209 3.37 -5.26 16.10
N LYS A 210 2.23 -5.20 16.79
CA LYS A 210 1.14 -6.17 16.59
C LYS A 210 0.33 -5.75 15.37
N LEU A 211 0.21 -6.60 14.36
CA LEU A 211 -0.52 -6.28 13.13
C LEU A 211 -2.02 -6.13 13.40
N VAL A 212 -2.61 -5.11 12.78
CA VAL A 212 -4.04 -4.88 12.68
C VAL A 212 -4.49 -5.17 11.24
N HIS A 213 -3.64 -4.89 10.27
CA HIS A 213 -3.82 -5.26 8.87
C HIS A 213 -2.62 -6.08 8.40
N TRP A 214 -2.85 -6.89 7.38
CA TRP A 214 -1.78 -7.67 6.78
C TRP A 214 -0.68 -6.79 6.18
N LEU A 215 0.55 -7.30 6.17
CA LEU A 215 1.72 -6.64 5.61
C LEU A 215 2.28 -7.48 4.45
N TYR A 216 2.94 -6.80 3.51
CA TYR A 216 3.67 -7.48 2.45
C TYR A 216 4.66 -8.50 3.00
N GLY A 217 4.82 -9.63 2.30
CA GLY A 217 5.75 -10.70 2.67
C GLY A 217 5.18 -11.75 3.61
N PHE A 218 4.02 -11.51 4.22
CA PHE A 218 3.30 -12.58 4.90
C PHE A 218 2.61 -13.49 3.90
N ARG A 219 2.75 -14.80 4.09
CA ARG A 219 2.18 -15.81 3.20
C ARG A 219 0.65 -15.75 3.12
N PRO A 220 -0.10 -15.53 4.23
CA PRO A 220 -1.55 -15.40 4.17
C PRO A 220 -2.07 -14.09 3.56
N ALA A 221 -1.22 -13.06 3.42
CA ALA A 221 -1.67 -11.72 2.99
C ALA A 221 -2.34 -11.71 1.61
N ALA A 222 -1.87 -12.53 0.67
CA ALA A 222 -2.45 -12.61 -0.67
C ALA A 222 -3.85 -13.23 -0.65
N GLN A 223 -4.05 -14.30 0.13
CA GLN A 223 -5.37 -14.92 0.31
C GLN A 223 -6.32 -14.00 1.07
N ALA A 224 -5.82 -13.32 2.11
CA ALA A 224 -6.61 -12.33 2.85
C ALA A 224 -7.09 -11.19 1.94
N TRP A 225 -6.24 -10.73 1.01
CA TRP A 225 -6.62 -9.76 0.00
C TRP A 225 -7.69 -10.30 -0.96
N GLU A 226 -7.54 -11.55 -1.43
CA GLU A 226 -8.56 -12.19 -2.27
C GLU A 226 -9.92 -12.27 -1.55
N ASN A 227 -9.93 -12.69 -0.31
CA ASN A 227 -11.15 -12.76 0.49
C ASN A 227 -11.75 -11.38 0.71
N HIS A 228 -10.93 -10.37 0.99
CA HIS A 228 -11.35 -9.00 1.22
C HIS A 228 -12.07 -8.41 0.01
N TYR A 229 -11.44 -8.42 -1.18
CA TYR A 229 -12.10 -7.87 -2.37
C TYR A 229 -13.29 -8.72 -2.83
N SER A 230 -13.23 -10.05 -2.68
CA SER A 230 -14.36 -10.92 -3.01
C SER A 230 -15.58 -10.55 -2.19
N SER A 231 -15.45 -10.46 -0.86
CA SER A 231 -16.55 -10.08 0.02
C SER A 231 -17.12 -8.70 -0.30
N ASN A 232 -16.27 -7.74 -0.64
CA ASN A 232 -16.71 -6.38 -1.03
C ASN A 232 -17.47 -6.38 -2.35
N LEU A 233 -17.01 -7.12 -3.35
CA LEU A 233 -17.70 -7.24 -4.65
C LEU A 233 -19.03 -7.99 -4.51
N GLU A 234 -19.05 -9.11 -3.78
CA GLU A 234 -20.26 -9.87 -3.52
C GLU A 234 -21.29 -9.03 -2.74
N GLY A 235 -20.84 -8.27 -1.74
CA GLY A 235 -21.67 -7.31 -1.01
C GLY A 235 -22.21 -6.17 -1.87
N ALA A 236 -21.58 -5.88 -3.02
CA ALA A 236 -22.01 -4.91 -4.02
C ALA A 236 -22.87 -5.53 -5.15
N GLY A 237 -23.28 -6.79 -5.04
CA GLY A 237 -24.16 -7.47 -5.99
C GLY A 237 -23.45 -8.23 -7.11
N PHE A 238 -22.13 -8.36 -7.04
CA PHE A 238 -21.42 -9.23 -7.97
C PHE A 238 -21.53 -10.70 -7.55
N CYS A 239 -21.59 -11.57 -8.54
CA CYS A 239 -21.48 -13.02 -8.37
C CYS A 239 -20.04 -13.45 -8.68
N LYS A 240 -19.44 -14.25 -7.81
CA LYS A 240 -18.11 -14.87 -8.02
C LYS A 240 -18.24 -16.04 -8.97
N GLY A 241 -17.29 -16.22 -9.87
CA GLY A 241 -17.29 -17.33 -10.82
C GLY A 241 -16.92 -18.67 -10.18
N ASP A 242 -17.70 -19.71 -10.45
CA ASP A 242 -17.46 -21.06 -9.92
C ASP A 242 -16.15 -21.68 -10.48
N ALA A 243 -15.86 -21.46 -11.76
CA ALA A 243 -14.68 -22.01 -12.42
C ALA A 243 -13.40 -21.23 -12.11
N SER A 244 -13.51 -19.99 -11.67
CA SER A 244 -12.36 -19.13 -11.34
C SER A 244 -12.74 -18.08 -10.30
N PRO A 245 -12.09 -18.10 -9.14
CA PRO A 245 -12.44 -17.19 -8.02
C PRO A 245 -12.06 -15.73 -8.27
N VAL A 246 -11.34 -15.42 -9.35
CA VAL A 246 -10.92 -14.07 -9.73
C VAL A 246 -11.80 -13.45 -10.82
N VAL A 247 -12.88 -14.13 -11.20
CA VAL A 247 -13.87 -13.62 -12.15
C VAL A 247 -15.15 -13.25 -11.40
N PHE A 248 -15.69 -12.07 -11.71
CA PHE A 248 -16.93 -11.59 -11.12
C PHE A 248 -17.86 -11.05 -12.18
N TRP A 249 -19.15 -11.16 -11.92
CA TRP A 249 -20.20 -10.67 -12.80
C TRP A 249 -21.36 -10.07 -12.00
N HIS A 250 -21.79 -8.86 -12.40
CA HIS A 250 -22.96 -8.21 -11.82
C HIS A 250 -24.15 -8.41 -12.76
N PRO A 251 -25.18 -9.19 -12.36
CA PRO A 251 -26.27 -9.59 -13.25
C PRO A 251 -27.13 -8.43 -13.74
N GLU A 252 -27.45 -7.47 -12.85
CA GLU A 252 -28.36 -6.38 -13.18
C GLU A 252 -27.71 -5.31 -14.06
N LEU A 253 -26.43 -5.03 -13.87
CA LEU A 253 -25.69 -3.98 -14.60
C LEU A 253 -24.84 -4.54 -15.75
N ASP A 254 -24.89 -5.85 -16.00
CA ASP A 254 -24.06 -6.55 -17.03
C ASP A 254 -22.57 -6.15 -16.95
N ILE A 255 -22.04 -6.04 -15.72
CA ILE A 255 -20.63 -5.75 -15.50
C ILE A 255 -19.88 -7.07 -15.39
N SER A 256 -18.82 -7.23 -16.14
CA SER A 256 -17.88 -8.34 -15.98
C SER A 256 -16.54 -7.83 -15.48
N CYS A 257 -15.93 -8.55 -14.54
CA CYS A 257 -14.66 -8.20 -13.93
C CYS A 257 -13.73 -9.39 -13.91
N VAL A 258 -12.45 -9.14 -14.18
CA VAL A 258 -11.35 -10.08 -13.92
C VAL A 258 -10.34 -9.36 -13.02
N VAL A 259 -9.94 -10.03 -11.94
CA VAL A 259 -8.97 -9.50 -10.97
C VAL A 259 -7.63 -10.19 -11.13
N HIS A 260 -6.56 -9.43 -11.20
CA HIS A 260 -5.18 -9.93 -11.26
C HIS A 260 -4.33 -9.20 -10.21
N GLY A 261 -4.21 -9.79 -9.04
CA GLY A 261 -3.49 -9.15 -7.92
C GLY A 261 -4.21 -7.89 -7.41
N ASP A 262 -3.62 -6.75 -7.68
CA ASP A 262 -4.13 -5.39 -7.37
C ASP A 262 -4.84 -4.72 -8.56
N ASP A 263 -4.77 -5.33 -9.77
CA ASP A 263 -5.41 -4.84 -10.99
C ASP A 263 -6.81 -5.42 -11.19
N PHE A 264 -7.79 -4.56 -11.34
CA PHE A 264 -9.18 -4.90 -11.65
C PHE A 264 -9.52 -4.44 -13.05
N THR A 265 -9.88 -5.38 -13.93
CA THR A 265 -10.35 -5.05 -15.29
C THR A 265 -11.84 -5.29 -15.39
N TYR A 266 -12.59 -4.22 -15.64
CA TYR A 266 -14.05 -4.24 -15.80
C TYR A 266 -14.46 -4.00 -17.24
N VAL A 267 -15.54 -4.65 -17.67
CA VAL A 267 -16.20 -4.43 -18.95
C VAL A 267 -17.69 -4.26 -18.72
N SER A 268 -18.24 -3.13 -19.14
CA SER A 268 -19.68 -2.82 -19.10
C SER A 268 -20.03 -1.66 -20.03
N GLU A 269 -21.31 -1.30 -20.12
CA GLU A 269 -21.77 -0.01 -20.64
C GLU A 269 -21.39 1.13 -19.66
N ALA A 270 -21.56 2.38 -20.08
CA ALA A 270 -21.08 3.54 -19.30
C ALA A 270 -21.67 3.58 -17.88
N GLU A 271 -22.96 3.34 -17.73
CA GLU A 271 -23.67 3.37 -16.44
C GLU A 271 -23.11 2.34 -15.44
N GLY A 272 -22.78 1.12 -15.93
CA GLY A 272 -22.16 0.09 -15.11
C GLY A 272 -20.74 0.47 -14.67
N LEU A 273 -19.96 1.12 -15.53
CA LEU A 273 -18.62 1.60 -15.15
C LEU A 273 -18.66 2.79 -14.19
N ASP A 274 -19.63 3.69 -14.32
CA ASP A 274 -19.86 4.78 -13.36
C ASP A 274 -20.19 4.23 -11.97
N TYR A 275 -21.00 3.15 -11.91
CA TYR A 275 -21.25 2.42 -10.66
C TYR A 275 -19.96 1.85 -10.05
N VAL A 276 -19.12 1.19 -10.87
CA VAL A 276 -17.83 0.65 -10.41
C VAL A 276 -16.93 1.76 -9.88
N GLU A 277 -16.81 2.89 -10.58
CA GLU A 277 -16.01 4.02 -10.09
C GLU A 277 -16.49 4.56 -8.74
N MET A 278 -17.79 4.60 -8.53
CA MET A 278 -18.36 5.03 -7.26
C MET A 278 -18.10 4.00 -6.15
N LEU A 279 -18.18 2.70 -6.47
CA LEU A 279 -17.91 1.60 -5.56
C LEU A 279 -16.45 1.60 -5.09
N MET A 280 -15.51 1.74 -6.02
CA MET A 280 -14.06 1.66 -5.74
C MET A 280 -13.49 2.93 -5.09
N LYS A 281 -14.27 4.00 -4.96
CA LYS A 281 -13.89 5.22 -4.22
C LYS A 281 -14.28 5.21 -2.75
N LYS A 282 -15.00 4.21 -2.29
CA LYS A 282 -15.37 4.01 -0.87
C LYS A 282 -14.27 3.30 -0.11
#